data_919e29a54722d3a7d66aced38dd5c2b4
#
_entry.id   919e29a54722d3a7d66aced38dd5c2b4
#
_cell.length_a   1.000
_cell.length_b   1.000
_cell.length_c   1.000
_cell.angle_alpha   90.00
_cell.angle_beta   90.00
_cell.angle_gamma   90.00
#
_symmetry.space_group_name_H-M   'P 1'
#
loop_
_entity.id
_entity.type
_entity.pdbx_description
1 polymer ?
#
loop_
_entity_poly.entity_id
_entity_poly.type
_entity_poly.pdbx_seq_one_letter_code
_entity_poly.pdbx_strand_id
1 'polypeptide(L)'
;MPSLTPKTQDNSIRENVYRVIKENIAALQLAPGTTVSTQELAAKLQVSRTPVREAFIRLQKEDLVEITPQKGTMVSRIDLTRAEKERFIRESLETAILPLFLQNCTEPDLKELELLIEKQKACFTGLKPLEFIALDNQFHQRFFELAGQDLSWDVVASTNPHYNRLRVLTVQNAATFDGAVRQHEVMMDQIRHRDIDALRRELTDHVRKIIAEKNVLLQLYPDYFATAQQEMKL
;
A
#
# COMPACT_ATOMS: atom_id res chain seq x y z
N MET A 1 -19.07 34.85 21.66
CA MET A 1 -18.07 33.90 21.18
C MET A 1 -18.81 32.75 20.53
N PRO A 2 -18.56 32.39 19.26
CA PRO A 2 -19.20 31.23 18.64
C PRO A 2 -18.66 29.95 19.28
N SER A 3 -19.58 29.04 19.69
CA SER A 3 -19.23 27.77 20.30
C SER A 3 -18.56 26.87 19.25
N LEU A 4 -17.31 26.50 19.50
CA LEU A 4 -16.55 25.52 18.74
C LEU A 4 -17.00 24.07 19.17
N THR A 5 -18.25 23.71 18.91
CA THR A 5 -18.69 22.34 19.03
C THR A 5 -18.44 21.62 17.69
N PRO A 6 -17.60 20.61 17.64
CA PRO A 6 -17.37 19.86 16.40
C PRO A 6 -18.66 19.15 16.00
N LYS A 7 -19.07 19.27 14.74
CA LYS A 7 -20.09 18.41 14.12
C LYS A 7 -19.46 17.02 13.90
N THR A 8 -19.43 16.21 14.94
CA THR A 8 -18.80 14.89 14.97
C THR A 8 -19.33 13.94 13.88
N GLN A 9 -20.57 14.06 13.49
CA GLN A 9 -21.20 13.22 12.47
C GLN A 9 -20.74 13.58 11.04
N ASP A 10 -20.52 14.86 10.75
CA ASP A 10 -20.10 15.34 9.42
C ASP A 10 -18.61 15.01 9.15
N ASN A 11 -17.74 15.11 10.16
CA ASN A 11 -16.34 14.68 10.06
C ASN A 11 -16.20 13.16 9.84
N SER A 12 -17.07 12.37 10.46
CA SER A 12 -17.09 10.90 10.26
C SER A 12 -17.46 10.53 8.83
N ILE A 13 -18.42 11.20 8.21
CA ILE A 13 -18.82 10.96 6.81
C ILE A 13 -17.69 11.35 5.84
N ARG A 14 -17.05 12.51 6.03
CA ARG A 14 -15.94 12.99 5.19
C ARG A 14 -14.75 12.02 5.23
N GLU A 15 -14.38 11.58 6.44
CA GLU A 15 -13.29 10.65 6.62
C GLU A 15 -13.61 9.26 6.04
N ASN A 16 -14.83 8.78 6.22
CA ASN A 16 -15.26 7.52 5.63
C ASN A 16 -15.26 7.55 4.10
N VAL A 17 -15.78 8.64 3.50
CA VAL A 17 -15.77 8.81 2.02
C VAL A 17 -14.34 8.83 1.48
N TYR A 18 -13.44 9.60 2.11
CA TYR A 18 -12.04 9.64 1.71
C TYR A 18 -11.40 8.24 1.81
N ARG A 19 -11.57 7.55 2.94
CA ARG A 19 -11.02 6.21 3.16
C ARG A 19 -11.53 5.20 2.13
N VAL A 20 -12.85 5.17 1.88
CA VAL A 20 -13.44 4.25 0.90
C VAL A 20 -12.90 4.50 -0.50
N ILE A 21 -12.80 5.77 -0.94
CA ILE A 21 -12.26 6.07 -2.27
C ILE A 21 -10.78 5.69 -2.35
N LYS A 22 -9.98 6.02 -1.34
CA LYS A 22 -8.56 5.65 -1.25
C LYS A 22 -8.35 4.15 -1.33
N GLU A 23 -9.11 3.37 -0.57
CA GLU A 23 -9.07 1.91 -0.58
C GLU A 23 -9.42 1.33 -1.96
N ASN A 24 -10.44 1.86 -2.63
CA ASN A 24 -10.82 1.42 -3.97
C ASN A 24 -9.76 1.75 -5.04
N ILE A 25 -9.05 2.87 -4.93
CA ILE A 25 -7.92 3.20 -5.79
C ILE A 25 -6.73 2.27 -5.49
N ALA A 26 -6.39 2.07 -4.23
CA ALA A 26 -5.31 1.17 -3.82
C ALA A 26 -5.57 -0.29 -4.24
N ALA A 27 -6.82 -0.72 -4.19
CA ALA A 27 -7.29 -2.04 -4.61
C ALA A 27 -7.45 -2.19 -6.13
N LEU A 28 -7.18 -1.12 -6.92
CA LEU A 28 -7.38 -1.07 -8.37
C LEU A 28 -8.84 -1.29 -8.83
N GLN A 29 -9.80 -1.21 -7.93
CA GLN A 29 -11.24 -1.24 -8.27
C GLN A 29 -11.66 0.05 -8.99
N LEU A 30 -11.03 1.17 -8.63
CA LEU A 30 -10.96 2.37 -9.44
C LEU A 30 -9.63 2.33 -10.19
N ALA A 31 -9.68 1.88 -11.44
CA ALA A 31 -8.46 1.59 -12.21
C ALA A 31 -7.66 2.86 -12.55
N PRO A 32 -6.31 2.79 -12.59
CA PRO A 32 -5.47 3.89 -13.04
C PRO A 32 -5.87 4.40 -14.43
N GLY A 33 -5.88 5.72 -14.64
CA GLY A 33 -6.25 6.35 -15.89
C GLY A 33 -7.77 6.48 -16.13
N THR A 34 -8.62 5.95 -15.25
CA THR A 34 -10.07 6.08 -15.42
C THR A 34 -10.58 7.41 -14.87
N THR A 35 -11.56 8.01 -15.59
CA THR A 35 -12.26 9.21 -15.12
C THR A 35 -13.37 8.83 -14.17
N VAL A 36 -13.44 9.53 -13.04
CA VAL A 36 -14.40 9.27 -11.96
C VAL A 36 -15.30 10.48 -11.79
N SER A 37 -16.61 10.26 -11.88
CA SER A 37 -17.61 11.31 -11.68
C SER A 37 -17.92 11.51 -10.21
N THR A 38 -17.76 12.77 -9.72
CA THR A 38 -18.19 13.14 -8.37
C THR A 38 -19.67 12.83 -8.12
N GLN A 39 -20.52 13.00 -9.16
CA GLN A 39 -21.95 12.74 -9.05
C GLN A 39 -22.26 11.25 -8.89
N GLU A 40 -21.62 10.41 -9.69
CA GLU A 40 -21.82 8.95 -9.64
C GLU A 40 -21.31 8.36 -8.33
N LEU A 41 -20.13 8.79 -7.85
CA LEU A 41 -19.62 8.36 -6.55
C LEU A 41 -20.49 8.82 -5.40
N ALA A 42 -20.95 10.06 -5.41
CA ALA A 42 -21.87 10.57 -4.38
C ALA A 42 -23.16 9.75 -4.33
N ALA A 43 -23.73 9.40 -5.49
CA ALA A 43 -24.91 8.54 -5.57
C ALA A 43 -24.62 7.12 -5.05
N LYS A 44 -23.51 6.51 -5.45
CA LYS A 44 -23.10 5.15 -4.98
C LYS A 44 -22.86 5.10 -3.48
N LEU A 45 -22.25 6.14 -2.91
CA LEU A 45 -21.94 6.22 -1.49
C LEU A 45 -23.11 6.80 -0.65
N GLN A 46 -24.23 7.17 -1.29
CA GLN A 46 -25.40 7.77 -0.65
C GLN A 46 -25.08 9.02 0.19
N VAL A 47 -24.19 9.88 -0.34
CA VAL A 47 -23.78 11.13 0.28
C VAL A 47 -23.98 12.32 -0.67
N SER A 48 -23.85 13.54 -0.16
CA SER A 48 -23.80 14.74 -1.01
C SER A 48 -22.49 14.80 -1.82
N ARG A 49 -22.42 15.68 -2.83
CA ARG A 49 -21.20 15.86 -3.66
C ARG A 49 -20.04 16.50 -2.88
N THR A 50 -20.32 17.22 -1.80
CA THR A 50 -19.31 17.97 -1.02
C THR A 50 -18.23 17.05 -0.42
N PRO A 51 -18.54 16.01 0.40
CA PRO A 51 -17.52 15.13 0.94
C PRO A 51 -16.71 14.38 -0.12
N VAL A 52 -17.30 14.07 -1.30
CA VAL A 52 -16.57 13.45 -2.41
C VAL A 52 -15.55 14.43 -3.03
N ARG A 53 -15.92 15.70 -3.20
CA ARG A 53 -14.97 16.73 -3.69
C ARG A 53 -13.83 16.96 -2.71
N GLU A 54 -14.12 17.03 -1.42
CA GLU A 54 -13.09 17.17 -0.38
C GLU A 54 -12.16 15.95 -0.35
N ALA A 55 -12.70 14.74 -0.50
CA ALA A 55 -11.90 13.54 -0.63
C ALA A 55 -10.98 13.59 -1.85
N PHE A 56 -11.46 14.01 -3.01
CA PHE A 56 -10.60 14.17 -4.20
C PHE A 56 -9.49 15.20 -4.00
N ILE A 57 -9.74 16.33 -3.34
CA ILE A 57 -8.70 17.32 -3.03
C ILE A 57 -7.61 16.73 -2.12
N ARG A 58 -7.98 15.90 -1.15
CA ARG A 58 -7.01 15.18 -0.30
C ARG A 58 -6.21 14.16 -1.11
N LEU A 59 -6.91 13.33 -1.90
CA LEU A 59 -6.29 12.28 -2.74
C LEU A 59 -5.38 12.89 -3.83
N GLN A 60 -5.67 14.09 -4.32
CA GLN A 60 -4.78 14.81 -5.23
C GLN A 60 -3.45 15.19 -4.57
N LYS A 61 -3.46 15.58 -3.29
CA LYS A 61 -2.21 15.84 -2.54
C LYS A 61 -1.38 14.58 -2.28
N GLU A 62 -2.00 13.43 -2.39
CA GLU A 62 -1.38 12.11 -2.25
C GLU A 62 -1.02 11.49 -3.62
N ASP A 63 -1.17 12.25 -4.71
CA ASP A 63 -0.90 11.81 -6.09
C ASP A 63 -1.75 10.58 -6.54
N LEU A 64 -2.91 10.39 -5.90
CA LEU A 64 -3.84 9.29 -6.23
C LEU A 64 -4.88 9.66 -7.27
N VAL A 65 -5.15 10.96 -7.47
CA VAL A 65 -6.04 11.48 -8.50
C VAL A 65 -5.52 12.77 -9.11
N GLU A 66 -5.90 13.02 -10.36
CA GLU A 66 -5.65 14.26 -11.08
C GLU A 66 -6.99 14.98 -11.29
N ILE A 67 -7.12 16.21 -10.76
CA ILE A 67 -8.31 17.05 -10.95
C ILE A 67 -8.02 18.03 -12.07
N THR A 68 -8.70 17.87 -13.20
CA THR A 68 -8.59 18.81 -14.33
C THR A 68 -9.88 19.63 -14.43
N PRO A 69 -9.79 20.98 -14.37
CA PRO A 69 -10.95 21.83 -14.53
C PRO A 69 -11.72 21.49 -15.80
N GLN A 70 -13.05 21.38 -15.70
CA GLN A 70 -13.99 21.06 -16.78
C GLN A 70 -13.86 19.64 -17.38
N LYS A 71 -12.79 18.88 -17.13
CA LYS A 71 -12.59 17.50 -17.62
C LYS A 71 -12.94 16.44 -16.58
N GLY A 72 -12.97 16.80 -15.29
CA GLY A 72 -13.30 15.90 -14.19
C GLY A 72 -12.09 15.43 -13.39
N THR A 73 -12.28 14.35 -12.64
CA THR A 73 -11.26 13.74 -11.79
C THR A 73 -10.86 12.41 -12.42
N MET A 74 -9.57 12.21 -12.66
CA MET A 74 -9.00 10.96 -13.17
C MET A 74 -8.18 10.28 -12.05
N VAL A 75 -8.30 8.96 -11.92
CA VAL A 75 -7.39 8.18 -11.07
C VAL A 75 -5.99 8.24 -11.70
N SER A 76 -4.99 8.68 -10.94
CA SER A 76 -3.64 8.82 -11.47
C SER A 76 -3.08 7.50 -11.96
N ARG A 77 -2.36 7.52 -13.07
CA ARG A 77 -1.58 6.38 -13.51
C ARG A 77 -0.45 6.08 -12.53
N ILE A 78 0.04 4.85 -12.54
CA ILE A 78 1.15 4.43 -11.69
C ILE A 78 2.43 5.04 -12.29
N ASP A 79 3.08 5.90 -11.52
CA ASP A 79 4.39 6.46 -11.83
C ASP A 79 5.48 5.54 -11.27
N LEU A 80 6.27 4.92 -12.16
CA LEU A 80 7.33 3.98 -11.79
C LEU A 80 8.51 4.67 -11.10
N THR A 81 8.81 5.92 -11.49
CA THR A 81 9.87 6.71 -10.86
C THR A 81 9.48 7.05 -9.42
N ARG A 82 8.22 7.40 -9.20
CA ARG A 82 7.67 7.64 -7.85
C ARG A 82 7.65 6.35 -7.03
N ALA A 83 7.16 5.25 -7.60
CA ALA A 83 7.12 3.95 -6.93
C ALA A 83 8.51 3.49 -6.46
N GLU A 84 9.58 3.77 -7.25
CA GLU A 84 10.95 3.47 -6.85
C GLU A 84 11.42 4.31 -5.64
N LYS A 85 11.05 5.60 -5.58
CA LYS A 85 11.35 6.45 -4.42
C LYS A 85 10.59 6.00 -3.16
N GLU A 86 9.34 5.60 -3.33
CA GLU A 86 8.49 5.05 -2.26
C GLU A 86 9.04 3.72 -1.73
N ARG A 87 9.45 2.84 -2.64
CA ARG A 87 10.17 1.60 -2.31
C ARG A 87 11.43 1.89 -1.48
N PHE A 88 12.24 2.86 -1.92
CA PHE A 88 13.47 3.24 -1.21
C PHE A 88 13.20 3.67 0.24
N ILE A 89 12.15 4.48 0.47
CA ILE A 89 11.75 4.88 1.84
C ILE A 89 11.41 3.63 2.66
N ARG A 90 10.57 2.74 2.11
CA ARG A 90 10.17 1.51 2.78
C ARG A 90 11.38 0.63 3.12
N GLU A 91 12.24 0.33 2.14
CA GLU A 91 13.46 -0.47 2.34
C GLU A 91 14.36 0.14 3.42
N SER A 92 14.58 1.45 3.38
CA SER A 92 15.45 2.13 4.34
C SER A 92 14.92 2.02 5.77
N LEU A 93 13.64 2.25 5.98
CA LEU A 93 13.03 2.18 7.31
C LEU A 93 12.93 0.74 7.81
N GLU A 94 12.48 -0.19 6.98
CA GLU A 94 12.36 -1.61 7.36
C GLU A 94 13.74 -2.23 7.72
N THR A 95 14.79 -1.91 6.96
CA THR A 95 16.12 -2.43 7.28
C THR A 95 16.75 -1.77 8.51
N ALA A 96 16.45 -0.49 8.75
CA ALA A 96 16.99 0.25 9.90
C ALA A 96 16.45 -0.25 11.24
N ILE A 97 15.21 -0.74 11.29
CA ILE A 97 14.57 -1.19 12.53
C ILE A 97 14.94 -2.63 12.93
N LEU A 98 15.54 -3.42 12.02
CA LEU A 98 15.82 -4.85 12.27
C LEU A 98 16.60 -5.15 13.56
N PRO A 99 17.63 -4.36 13.95
CA PRO A 99 18.34 -4.61 15.22
C PRO A 99 17.43 -4.49 16.44
N LEU A 100 16.58 -3.46 16.48
CA LEU A 100 15.62 -3.24 17.57
C LEU A 100 14.53 -4.30 17.58
N PHE A 101 13.99 -4.65 16.39
CA PHE A 101 13.04 -5.72 16.22
C PHE A 101 13.58 -7.04 16.78
N LEU A 102 14.75 -7.49 16.32
CA LEU A 102 15.34 -8.74 16.79
C LEU A 102 15.64 -8.73 18.28
N GLN A 103 16.06 -7.59 18.85
CA GLN A 103 16.32 -7.45 20.28
C GLN A 103 15.06 -7.72 21.11
N ASN A 104 13.90 -7.23 20.65
CA ASN A 104 12.66 -7.25 21.41
C ASN A 104 11.76 -8.46 21.07
N CYS A 105 11.98 -9.12 19.93
CA CYS A 105 11.16 -10.23 19.46
C CYS A 105 11.27 -11.45 20.38
N THR A 106 10.13 -11.94 20.88
CA THR A 106 9.99 -13.06 21.81
C THR A 106 9.32 -14.27 21.14
N GLU A 107 9.32 -15.43 21.81
CA GLU A 107 8.64 -16.64 21.32
C GLU A 107 7.12 -16.45 21.02
N PRO A 108 6.32 -15.73 21.84
CA PRO A 108 4.96 -15.39 21.46
C PRO A 108 4.87 -14.60 20.17
N ASP A 109 5.77 -13.63 19.93
CA ASP A 109 5.78 -12.80 18.73
C ASP A 109 6.11 -13.62 17.47
N LEU A 110 7.03 -14.60 17.59
CA LEU A 110 7.32 -15.53 16.50
C LEU A 110 6.07 -16.31 16.07
N LYS A 111 5.28 -16.79 17.04
CA LYS A 111 4.03 -17.50 16.76
C LYS A 111 2.99 -16.61 16.07
N GLU A 112 2.92 -15.33 16.42
CA GLU A 112 2.03 -14.37 15.75
C GLU A 112 2.46 -14.16 14.29
N LEU A 113 3.76 -13.98 14.04
CA LEU A 113 4.29 -13.83 12.68
C LEU A 113 4.07 -15.09 11.84
N GLU A 114 4.27 -16.29 12.41
CA GLU A 114 3.96 -17.57 11.75
C GLU A 114 2.48 -17.66 11.37
N LEU A 115 1.58 -17.27 12.28
CA LEU A 115 0.15 -17.28 12.01
C LEU A 115 -0.21 -16.33 10.86
N LEU A 116 0.46 -15.19 10.74
CA LEU A 116 0.26 -14.28 9.61
C LEU A 116 0.69 -14.93 8.29
N ILE A 117 1.81 -15.66 8.26
CA ILE A 117 2.26 -16.39 7.08
C ILE A 117 1.28 -17.51 6.70
N GLU A 118 0.78 -18.27 7.67
CA GLU A 118 -0.23 -19.29 7.41
C GLU A 118 -1.54 -18.69 6.82
N LYS A 119 -1.96 -17.54 7.30
CA LYS A 119 -3.10 -16.81 6.71
C LYS A 119 -2.78 -16.33 5.29
N GLN A 120 -1.56 -15.86 5.02
CA GLN A 120 -1.12 -15.48 3.68
C GLN A 120 -1.17 -16.69 2.72
N LYS A 121 -0.71 -17.87 3.13
CA LYS A 121 -0.84 -19.12 2.35
C LYS A 121 -2.30 -19.44 2.02
N ALA A 122 -3.19 -19.28 2.98
CA ALA A 122 -4.61 -19.54 2.77
C ALA A 122 -5.24 -18.61 1.72
N CYS A 123 -4.74 -17.37 1.56
CA CYS A 123 -5.20 -16.45 0.52
C CYS A 123 -4.91 -16.96 -0.89
N PHE A 124 -3.88 -17.79 -1.07
CA PHE A 124 -3.53 -18.38 -2.37
C PHE A 124 -4.63 -19.29 -2.91
N THR A 125 -5.22 -20.12 -2.07
CA THR A 125 -6.26 -21.09 -2.46
C THR A 125 -7.52 -20.41 -2.99
N GLY A 126 -7.80 -19.16 -2.54
CA GLY A 126 -8.98 -18.40 -2.94
C GLY A 126 -8.69 -17.27 -3.94
N LEU A 127 -7.45 -17.10 -4.41
CA LEU A 127 -6.98 -15.97 -5.22
C LEU A 127 -7.46 -14.62 -4.63
N LYS A 128 -7.07 -14.34 -3.38
CA LYS A 128 -7.48 -13.15 -2.63
C LYS A 128 -6.32 -12.13 -2.50
N PRO A 129 -5.95 -11.45 -3.58
CA PRO A 129 -4.77 -10.58 -3.59
C PRO A 129 -4.84 -9.44 -2.58
N LEU A 130 -6.00 -8.85 -2.35
CA LEU A 130 -6.16 -7.75 -1.40
C LEU A 130 -6.04 -8.19 0.05
N GLU A 131 -6.59 -9.36 0.38
CA GLU A 131 -6.45 -9.96 1.70
C GLU A 131 -4.98 -10.32 1.97
N PHE A 132 -4.29 -10.85 0.96
CA PHE A 132 -2.85 -11.09 1.05
C PHE A 132 -2.07 -9.79 1.32
N ILE A 133 -2.29 -8.71 0.57
CA ILE A 133 -1.60 -7.43 0.78
C ILE A 133 -1.86 -6.88 2.18
N ALA A 134 -3.07 -7.04 2.72
CA ALA A 134 -3.37 -6.63 4.08
C ALA A 134 -2.57 -7.44 5.12
N LEU A 135 -2.47 -8.75 4.95
CA LEU A 135 -1.69 -9.63 5.81
C LEU A 135 -0.18 -9.42 5.68
N ASP A 136 0.31 -9.14 4.48
CA ASP A 136 1.68 -8.77 4.22
C ASP A 136 2.03 -7.44 4.92
N ASN A 137 1.15 -6.44 4.87
CA ASN A 137 1.34 -5.21 5.61
C ASN A 137 1.37 -5.47 7.13
N GLN A 138 0.49 -6.33 7.67
CA GLN A 138 0.50 -6.69 9.09
C GLN A 138 1.81 -7.39 9.49
N PHE A 139 2.35 -8.27 8.65
CA PHE A 139 3.62 -8.95 8.89
C PHE A 139 4.77 -7.95 9.03
N HIS A 140 4.91 -7.03 8.08
CA HIS A 140 5.95 -5.99 8.12
C HIS A 140 5.70 -4.97 9.23
N GLN A 141 4.45 -4.54 9.46
CA GLN A 141 4.08 -3.63 10.54
C GLN A 141 4.51 -4.16 11.90
N ARG A 142 4.37 -5.49 12.12
CA ARG A 142 4.75 -6.11 13.39
C ARG A 142 6.23 -5.91 13.72
N PHE A 143 7.11 -5.82 12.72
CA PHE A 143 8.52 -5.52 12.94
C PHE A 143 8.71 -4.13 13.55
N PHE A 144 7.96 -3.13 13.06
CA PHE A 144 8.00 -1.77 13.60
C PHE A 144 7.41 -1.69 15.01
N GLU A 145 6.30 -2.35 15.27
CA GLU A 145 5.67 -2.39 16.59
C GLU A 145 6.63 -2.96 17.63
N LEU A 146 7.24 -4.11 17.35
CA LEU A 146 8.22 -4.74 18.24
C LEU A 146 9.51 -3.93 18.40
N ALA A 147 9.87 -3.14 17.38
CA ALA A 147 10.97 -2.19 17.47
C ALA A 147 10.60 -0.90 18.21
N GLY A 148 9.32 -0.68 18.60
CA GLY A 148 8.85 0.58 19.19
C GLY A 148 8.90 1.75 18.22
N GLN A 149 8.70 1.49 16.91
CA GLN A 149 8.85 2.45 15.82
C GLN A 149 7.53 2.63 15.01
N ASP A 150 6.39 2.69 15.69
CA ASP A 150 5.06 2.81 15.07
C ASP A 150 4.95 4.03 14.15
N LEU A 151 5.52 5.17 14.55
CA LEU A 151 5.55 6.38 13.71
C LEU A 151 6.29 6.15 12.37
N SER A 152 7.34 5.34 12.37
CA SER A 152 8.07 4.99 11.14
C SER A 152 7.21 4.13 10.22
N TRP A 153 6.38 3.24 10.77
CA TRP A 153 5.38 2.51 9.98
C TRP A 153 4.32 3.44 9.38
N ASP A 154 3.82 4.42 10.14
CA ASP A 154 2.87 5.41 9.63
C ASP A 154 3.44 6.18 8.43
N VAL A 155 4.73 6.50 8.45
CA VAL A 155 5.42 7.09 7.29
C VAL A 155 5.42 6.13 6.11
N VAL A 156 5.82 4.87 6.30
CA VAL A 156 5.77 3.85 5.23
C VAL A 156 4.35 3.72 4.66
N ALA A 157 3.35 3.55 5.53
CA ALA A 157 1.96 3.33 5.12
C ALA A 157 1.35 4.52 4.37
N SER A 158 1.75 5.76 4.72
CA SER A 158 1.22 6.97 4.10
C SER A 158 1.92 7.41 2.82
N THR A 159 3.19 7.02 2.61
CA THR A 159 4.05 7.54 1.54
C THR A 159 4.25 6.59 0.36
N ASN A 160 3.48 5.51 0.22
CA ASN A 160 3.70 4.48 -0.80
C ASN A 160 2.50 4.20 -1.74
N PRO A 161 1.74 5.20 -2.21
CA PRO A 161 0.53 4.97 -3.00
C PRO A 161 0.79 4.32 -4.37
N HIS A 162 1.91 4.64 -5.05
CA HIS A 162 2.26 4.04 -6.33
C HIS A 162 2.85 2.65 -6.17
N TYR A 163 3.76 2.48 -5.20
CA TYR A 163 4.36 1.19 -4.90
C TYR A 163 3.32 0.16 -4.43
N ASN A 164 2.35 0.56 -3.59
CA ASN A 164 1.26 -0.32 -3.18
C ASN A 164 0.41 -0.82 -4.35
N ARG A 165 0.10 0.04 -5.33
CA ARG A 165 -0.65 -0.38 -6.53
C ARG A 165 0.15 -1.37 -7.38
N LEU A 166 1.49 -1.21 -7.46
CA LEU A 166 2.36 -2.21 -8.08
C LEU A 166 2.28 -3.55 -7.34
N ARG A 167 2.35 -3.55 -6.00
CA ARG A 167 2.22 -4.78 -5.19
C ARG A 167 0.91 -5.50 -5.48
N VAL A 168 -0.21 -4.76 -5.56
CA VAL A 168 -1.51 -5.34 -5.89
C VAL A 168 -1.51 -5.98 -7.29
N LEU A 169 -0.91 -5.33 -8.31
CA LEU A 169 -0.79 -5.90 -9.65
C LEU A 169 0.07 -7.17 -9.66
N THR A 170 1.17 -7.14 -8.93
CA THR A 170 2.14 -8.25 -8.89
C THR A 170 1.52 -9.51 -8.30
N VAL A 171 0.78 -9.39 -7.19
CA VAL A 171 0.17 -10.56 -6.53
C VAL A 171 -1.10 -11.08 -7.21
N GLN A 172 -1.56 -10.46 -8.29
CA GLN A 172 -2.58 -11.05 -9.17
C GLN A 172 -2.03 -12.23 -9.97
N ASN A 173 -0.70 -12.37 -10.09
CA ASN A 173 -0.04 -13.51 -10.70
C ASN A 173 0.31 -14.54 -9.62
N ALA A 174 -0.19 -15.78 -9.81
CA ALA A 174 -0.02 -16.87 -8.84
C ALA A 174 1.46 -17.19 -8.52
N ALA A 175 2.35 -17.14 -9.52
CA ALA A 175 3.77 -17.44 -9.32
C ALA A 175 4.47 -16.37 -8.45
N THR A 176 4.13 -15.10 -8.65
CA THR A 176 4.67 -13.99 -7.85
C THR A 176 4.14 -14.03 -6.42
N PHE A 177 2.87 -14.36 -6.25
CA PHE A 177 2.23 -14.55 -4.96
C PHE A 177 2.95 -15.61 -4.11
N ASP A 178 3.13 -16.83 -4.65
CA ASP A 178 3.83 -17.94 -3.99
C ASP A 178 5.28 -17.55 -3.61
N GLY A 179 5.95 -16.83 -4.49
CA GLY A 179 7.30 -16.32 -4.24
C GLY A 179 7.40 -15.34 -3.06
N ALA A 180 6.39 -14.50 -2.83
CA ALA A 180 6.38 -13.57 -1.69
C ALA A 180 6.20 -14.32 -0.36
N VAL A 181 5.30 -15.31 -0.32
CA VAL A 181 5.11 -16.16 0.88
C VAL A 181 6.38 -16.91 1.24
N ARG A 182 7.07 -17.51 0.26
CA ARG A 182 8.34 -18.21 0.51
C ARG A 182 9.42 -17.29 1.07
N GLN A 183 9.49 -16.04 0.61
CA GLN A 183 10.43 -15.07 1.17
C GLN A 183 10.11 -14.77 2.65
N HIS A 184 8.83 -14.67 3.02
CA HIS A 184 8.45 -14.52 4.43
C HIS A 184 8.82 -15.75 5.27
N GLU A 185 8.69 -16.98 4.74
CA GLU A 185 9.14 -18.19 5.42
C GLU A 185 10.66 -18.19 5.66
N VAL A 186 11.44 -17.75 4.65
CA VAL A 186 12.89 -17.59 4.78
C VAL A 186 13.24 -16.52 5.81
N MET A 187 12.54 -15.38 5.83
CA MET A 187 12.72 -14.35 6.86
C MET A 187 12.45 -14.91 8.26
N MET A 188 11.40 -15.74 8.43
CA MET A 188 11.08 -16.36 9.73
C MET A 188 12.20 -17.26 10.24
N ASP A 189 12.83 -18.05 9.34
CA ASP A 189 13.97 -18.88 9.71
C ASP A 189 15.15 -18.01 10.19
N GLN A 190 15.45 -16.92 9.48
CA GLN A 190 16.49 -15.97 9.84
C GLN A 190 16.20 -15.24 11.17
N ILE A 191 14.93 -14.89 11.42
CA ILE A 191 14.49 -14.28 12.69
C ILE A 191 14.72 -15.25 13.86
N ARG A 192 14.36 -16.53 13.70
CA ARG A 192 14.59 -17.56 14.72
C ARG A 192 16.06 -17.72 15.05
N HIS A 193 16.93 -17.73 14.04
CA HIS A 193 18.38 -17.82 14.22
C HIS A 193 19.05 -16.49 14.60
N ARG A 194 18.27 -15.39 14.67
CA ARG A 194 18.76 -14.03 14.92
C ARG A 194 19.87 -13.59 13.96
N ASP A 195 19.84 -14.12 12.72
CA ASP A 195 20.79 -13.75 11.66
C ASP A 195 20.34 -12.44 10.99
N ILE A 196 20.77 -11.33 11.56
CA ILE A 196 20.41 -9.99 11.10
C ILE A 196 20.90 -9.70 9.69
N ASP A 197 22.06 -10.22 9.29
CA ASP A 197 22.64 -9.93 7.97
C ASP A 197 21.90 -10.71 6.87
N ALA A 198 21.54 -11.97 7.14
CA ALA A 198 20.70 -12.75 6.23
C ALA A 198 19.28 -12.16 6.14
N LEU A 199 18.67 -11.80 7.26
CA LEU A 199 17.35 -11.16 7.29
C LEU A 199 17.33 -9.85 6.51
N ARG A 200 18.36 -9.01 6.67
CA ARG A 200 18.48 -7.76 5.93
C ARG A 200 18.57 -7.97 4.42
N ARG A 201 19.35 -8.96 3.97
CA ARG A 201 19.46 -9.29 2.54
C ARG A 201 18.11 -9.77 2.00
N GLU A 202 17.46 -10.70 2.67
CA GLU A 202 16.18 -11.25 2.21
C GLU A 202 15.08 -10.17 2.16
N LEU A 203 14.98 -9.34 3.19
CA LEU A 203 14.04 -8.22 3.23
C LEU A 203 14.30 -7.22 2.09
N THR A 204 15.57 -6.90 1.84
CA THR A 204 15.96 -6.02 0.72
C THR A 204 15.53 -6.61 -0.62
N ASP A 205 15.80 -7.88 -0.86
CA ASP A 205 15.46 -8.57 -2.10
C ASP A 205 13.94 -8.69 -2.26
N HIS A 206 13.22 -8.97 -1.18
CA HIS A 206 11.76 -9.01 -1.16
C HIS A 206 11.14 -7.67 -1.58
N VAL A 207 11.57 -6.57 -0.98
CA VAL A 207 11.03 -5.24 -1.28
C VAL A 207 11.40 -4.78 -2.70
N ARG A 208 12.58 -5.15 -3.21
CA ARG A 208 13.05 -4.79 -4.56
C ARG A 208 12.42 -5.60 -5.68
N LYS A 209 12.03 -6.83 -5.42
CA LYS A 209 11.48 -7.77 -6.42
C LYS A 209 10.34 -7.17 -7.24
N ILE A 210 9.45 -6.43 -6.61
CA ILE A 210 8.27 -5.83 -7.25
C ILE A 210 8.65 -4.86 -8.38
N ILE A 211 9.70 -4.06 -8.18
CA ILE A 211 10.21 -3.16 -9.23
C ILE A 211 10.96 -3.94 -10.31
N ALA A 212 11.64 -5.02 -9.96
CA ALA A 212 12.31 -5.87 -10.94
C ALA A 212 11.32 -6.50 -11.95
N GLU A 213 10.09 -6.77 -11.53
CA GLU A 213 9.02 -7.35 -12.36
C GLU A 213 8.27 -6.31 -13.21
N LYS A 214 8.60 -5.02 -13.13
CA LYS A 214 7.89 -3.91 -13.80
C LYS A 214 7.67 -4.12 -15.31
N ASN A 215 8.63 -4.72 -16.02
CA ASN A 215 8.52 -4.90 -17.47
C ASN A 215 7.38 -5.83 -17.87
N VAL A 216 7.12 -6.87 -17.06
CA VAL A 216 5.97 -7.78 -17.25
C VAL A 216 4.67 -7.02 -16.99
N LEU A 217 4.62 -6.21 -15.95
CA LEU A 217 3.43 -5.42 -15.61
C LEU A 217 3.12 -4.37 -16.68
N LEU A 218 4.15 -3.72 -17.24
CA LEU A 218 4.00 -2.77 -18.35
C LEU A 218 3.41 -3.43 -19.60
N GLN A 219 3.76 -4.68 -19.88
CA GLN A 219 3.20 -5.43 -21.02
C GLN A 219 1.75 -5.86 -20.77
N LEU A 220 1.42 -6.29 -19.55
CA LEU A 220 0.08 -6.77 -19.18
C LEU A 220 -0.93 -5.62 -18.99
N TYR A 221 -0.48 -4.47 -18.50
CA TYR A 221 -1.33 -3.35 -18.09
C TYR A 221 -0.80 -1.99 -18.62
N PRO A 222 -0.56 -1.83 -19.93
CA PRO A 222 0.10 -0.63 -20.48
C PRO A 222 -0.62 0.67 -20.11
N ASP A 223 -1.95 0.66 -20.04
CA ASP A 223 -2.79 1.83 -19.75
C ASP A 223 -2.76 2.27 -18.27
N TYR A 224 -2.24 1.42 -17.38
CA TYR A 224 -2.17 1.71 -15.95
C TYR A 224 -0.97 2.57 -15.56
N PHE A 225 0.02 2.69 -16.43
CA PHE A 225 1.28 3.37 -16.15
C PHE A 225 1.35 4.76 -16.78
N ALA A 226 2.04 5.68 -16.09
CA ALA A 226 2.37 6.98 -16.64
C ALA A 226 3.35 6.84 -17.81
N THR A 227 3.15 7.64 -18.86
CA THR A 227 4.10 7.71 -19.97
C THR A 227 5.25 8.66 -19.62
N ALA A 228 6.44 8.47 -20.21
CA ALA A 228 7.61 9.33 -20.00
C ALA A 228 7.32 10.83 -20.21
N GLN A 229 6.32 11.18 -21.03
CA GLN A 229 5.89 12.57 -21.22
C GLN A 229 5.07 13.14 -20.05
N GLN A 230 4.50 12.28 -19.20
CA GLN A 230 3.75 12.69 -18.01
C GLN A 230 4.68 12.86 -16.80
N GLU A 231 5.80 12.12 -16.76
CA GLU A 231 6.81 12.22 -15.69
C GLU A 231 7.56 13.57 -15.68
N MET A 232 7.63 14.30 -16.80
CA MET A 232 8.32 15.60 -16.93
C MET A 232 7.49 16.82 -16.47
N LYS A 233 6.27 16.63 -15.98
CA LYS A 233 5.37 17.73 -15.55
C LYS A 233 5.29 17.93 -14.02
N LEU A 234 6.07 17.17 -13.26
CA LEU A 234 6.24 17.27 -11.81
C LEU A 234 7.63 17.79 -11.46
#